data_1283a5917fb43f4ee0f85a777eec8305
#
_entry.id   1283a5917fb43f4ee0f85a777eec8305
#
_cell.length_a   1.000
_cell.length_b   1.000
_cell.length_c   1.000
_cell.angle_alpha   90.00
_cell.angle_beta   90.00
_cell.angle_gamma   90.00
#
_symmetry.space_group_name_H-M   'P 1'
#
loop_
_entity.id
_entity.type
_entity.pdbx_description
1 polymer ?
#
loop_
_entity_poly.entity_id
_entity_poly.type
_entity_poly.pdbx_seq_one_letter_code
_entity_poly.pdbx_strand_id
1 'polypeptide(L)'
;MKTTRAFALLMVMLVFPLSVSAGTLGPAFTYKELLTLAGKARDGDVLLVSGDVTATGDPLKTPALLQISGDGKAAIRQLRVSDSSIVFSDIELLDSFVIDGVSNIELRKGVHVEGAGGKSGLTFSGSGTLLIDSECTVTGGSGATGITLTHRGGDLYVSIESSVRGGGGQNGGSGMEVTSLGEYGTMMLSGSIRGGDGTTLGGSGLNLFDLSGNAFVTVAGSVRGGRGAIGGTGMQLVSLADNVSVGVNGDIRGGSGTEYGGSALILMDASGASNVNLNGSLIGGDASSQVGEPGQSLQVVGDNGLAHAHVLNCLLQDGENTFAYNSEPDITPLPEITSSIETLEPIHTPSPTPAPEAESTPEPKPTPSIATPDEAERESAEDVQPSV
;
A
#
# COMPACT_ATOMS: atom_id res chain seq x y z
N MET A 1 22.10 28.47 6.77
CA MET A 1 20.82 28.77 6.09
C MET A 1 20.03 27.47 6.04
N LYS A 2 19.04 27.33 6.93
CA LYS A 2 18.18 26.13 7.02
C LYS A 2 17.21 26.17 5.84
N THR A 3 17.44 25.37 4.84
CA THR A 3 16.42 25.06 3.84
C THR A 3 15.46 24.04 4.42
N THR A 4 14.50 24.55 5.16
CA THR A 4 13.28 23.82 5.50
C THR A 4 12.58 23.57 4.17
N ARG A 5 12.78 22.39 3.60
CA ARG A 5 11.90 21.89 2.53
C ARG A 5 10.57 21.58 3.21
N ALA A 6 9.72 22.58 3.29
CA ALA A 6 8.30 22.37 3.49
C ALA A 6 7.84 21.52 2.29
N PHE A 7 7.65 20.21 2.52
CA PHE A 7 6.82 19.41 1.65
C PHE A 7 5.43 20.01 1.77
N ALA A 8 5.10 20.92 0.85
CA ALA A 8 3.73 21.28 0.61
C ALA A 8 3.05 19.99 0.15
N LEU A 9 2.30 19.40 1.07
CA LEU A 9 1.31 18.39 0.76
C LEU A 9 0.36 19.05 -0.25
N LEU A 10 0.66 18.87 -1.52
CA LEU A 10 -0.25 19.23 -2.59
C LEU A 10 -1.41 18.25 -2.49
N MET A 11 -2.36 18.60 -1.62
CA MET A 11 -3.69 18.05 -1.65
C MET A 11 -4.23 18.44 -3.02
N VAL A 12 -4.01 17.58 -4.00
CA VAL A 12 -4.75 17.64 -5.26
C VAL A 12 -6.19 17.30 -4.89
N MET A 13 -6.89 18.28 -4.29
CA MET A 13 -8.32 18.34 -4.47
C MET A 13 -8.50 18.46 -5.98
N LEU A 14 -8.74 17.35 -6.63
CA LEU A 14 -9.31 17.33 -7.94
C LEU A 14 -10.69 17.98 -7.81
N VAL A 15 -10.70 19.32 -7.82
CA VAL A 15 -11.92 20.10 -8.04
C VAL A 15 -12.23 19.87 -9.52
N PHE A 16 -12.91 18.78 -9.81
CA PHE A 16 -13.52 18.61 -11.11
C PHE A 16 -14.52 19.75 -11.31
N PRO A 17 -14.46 20.47 -12.42
CA PRO A 17 -15.52 21.41 -12.75
C PRO A 17 -16.81 20.60 -12.90
N LEU A 18 -17.70 20.69 -11.90
CA LEU A 18 -19.04 20.15 -11.89
C LEU A 18 -19.89 20.86 -12.96
N SER A 19 -19.81 20.42 -14.19
CA SER A 19 -20.70 20.87 -15.24
C SER A 19 -21.19 19.78 -16.19
N VAL A 20 -20.89 18.51 -15.89
CA VAL A 20 -21.61 17.40 -16.51
C VAL A 20 -22.66 16.96 -15.51
N SER A 21 -23.93 17.02 -15.87
CA SER A 21 -25.03 16.48 -15.07
C SER A 21 -24.75 14.98 -14.89
N ALA A 22 -24.24 14.61 -13.72
CA ALA A 22 -24.05 13.22 -13.36
C ALA A 22 -25.37 12.49 -13.47
N GLY A 23 -25.44 11.45 -14.27
CA GLY A 23 -26.60 10.61 -14.44
C GLY A 23 -26.70 9.56 -13.35
N THR A 24 -27.92 9.12 -13.02
CA THR A 24 -28.12 7.93 -12.22
C THR A 24 -28.37 6.75 -13.13
N LEU A 25 -27.55 5.70 -12.99
CA LEU A 25 -27.64 4.45 -13.75
C LEU A 25 -28.20 3.34 -12.85
N GLY A 26 -29.04 2.49 -13.38
CA GLY A 26 -29.55 1.32 -12.66
C GLY A 26 -30.94 1.48 -12.07
N PRO A 27 -31.36 0.67 -11.11
CA PRO A 27 -30.51 -0.25 -10.33
C PRO A 27 -30.03 -1.48 -11.11
N ALA A 28 -28.83 -1.98 -10.78
CA ALA A 28 -28.33 -3.27 -11.20
C ALA A 28 -28.68 -4.34 -10.15
N PHE A 29 -29.29 -5.43 -10.55
CA PHE A 29 -29.65 -6.58 -9.72
C PHE A 29 -28.80 -7.82 -10.07
N THR A 30 -28.08 -7.76 -11.17
CA THR A 30 -27.20 -8.85 -11.64
C THR A 30 -25.84 -8.29 -12.05
N TYR A 31 -24.81 -9.15 -12.02
CA TYR A 31 -23.47 -8.75 -12.45
C TYR A 31 -23.40 -8.38 -13.94
N LYS A 32 -24.20 -9.02 -14.77
CA LYS A 32 -24.29 -8.67 -16.20
C LYS A 32 -24.87 -7.27 -16.43
N GLU A 33 -25.87 -6.88 -15.64
CA GLU A 33 -26.41 -5.51 -15.66
C GLU A 33 -25.37 -4.52 -15.15
N LEU A 34 -24.68 -4.84 -14.05
CA LEU A 34 -23.60 -4.03 -13.50
C LEU A 34 -22.52 -3.75 -14.56
N LEU A 35 -22.00 -4.78 -15.25
CA LEU A 35 -21.02 -4.62 -16.33
C LEU A 35 -21.57 -3.79 -17.50
N THR A 36 -22.83 -4.02 -17.88
CA THR A 36 -23.46 -3.30 -18.99
C THR A 36 -23.64 -1.82 -18.70
N LEU A 37 -24.04 -1.47 -17.50
CA LEU A 37 -24.22 -0.09 -17.05
C LEU A 37 -22.87 0.60 -16.85
N ALA A 38 -21.91 -0.06 -16.19
CA ALA A 38 -20.57 0.47 -15.98
C ALA A 38 -19.85 0.75 -17.30
N GLY A 39 -20.00 -0.11 -18.32
CA GLY A 39 -19.42 0.11 -19.64
C GLY A 39 -20.01 1.30 -20.43
N LYS A 40 -21.15 1.84 -19.99
CA LYS A 40 -21.81 3.02 -20.56
C LYS A 40 -21.64 4.27 -19.70
N ALA A 41 -21.01 4.15 -18.54
CA ALA A 41 -20.86 5.23 -17.60
C ALA A 41 -20.04 6.39 -18.17
N ARG A 42 -20.40 7.59 -17.76
CA ARG A 42 -19.68 8.84 -18.01
C ARG A 42 -19.08 9.33 -16.69
N ASP A 43 -18.15 10.25 -16.79
CA ASP A 43 -17.52 10.83 -15.61
C ASP A 43 -18.56 11.39 -14.61
N GLY A 44 -18.48 10.88 -13.40
CA GLY A 44 -19.34 11.28 -12.29
C GLY A 44 -20.70 10.59 -12.23
N ASP A 45 -21.03 9.69 -13.16
CA ASP A 45 -22.26 8.91 -13.08
C ASP A 45 -22.31 8.06 -11.80
N VAL A 46 -23.51 7.91 -11.24
CA VAL A 46 -23.80 7.09 -10.07
C VAL A 46 -24.57 5.85 -10.49
N LEU A 47 -23.97 4.69 -10.31
CA LEU A 47 -24.60 3.39 -10.56
C LEU A 47 -25.15 2.85 -9.25
N LEU A 48 -26.45 2.60 -9.21
CA LEU A 48 -27.09 1.99 -8.06
C LEU A 48 -27.06 0.46 -8.15
N VAL A 49 -26.71 -0.19 -7.06
CA VAL A 49 -26.78 -1.64 -6.89
C VAL A 49 -27.84 -1.98 -5.87
N SER A 50 -28.67 -2.98 -6.13
CA SER A 50 -29.71 -3.41 -5.21
C SER A 50 -29.69 -4.94 -5.08
N GLY A 51 -29.79 -5.41 -3.83
CA GLY A 51 -29.73 -6.83 -3.50
C GLY A 51 -28.31 -7.41 -3.51
N ASP A 52 -28.22 -8.73 -3.63
CA ASP A 52 -26.97 -9.49 -3.58
C ASP A 52 -26.55 -9.89 -4.99
N VAL A 53 -25.46 -9.27 -5.46
CA VAL A 53 -24.91 -9.46 -6.80
C VAL A 53 -23.63 -10.29 -6.71
N THR A 54 -23.59 -11.46 -7.36
CA THR A 54 -22.37 -12.27 -7.43
C THR A 54 -21.63 -11.99 -8.72
N ALA A 55 -20.39 -11.52 -8.62
CA ALA A 55 -19.53 -11.28 -9.77
C ALA A 55 -19.05 -12.62 -10.35
N THR A 56 -19.23 -12.78 -11.66
CA THR A 56 -18.85 -14.00 -12.40
C THR A 56 -18.21 -13.61 -13.73
N GLY A 57 -17.06 -14.20 -14.03
CA GLY A 57 -16.39 -13.98 -15.32
C GLY A 57 -15.44 -12.78 -15.33
N ASP A 58 -15.68 -11.84 -16.26
CA ASP A 58 -14.77 -10.73 -16.52
C ASP A 58 -14.70 -9.72 -15.36
N PRO A 59 -13.53 -9.07 -15.13
CA PRO A 59 -13.43 -8.00 -14.17
C PRO A 59 -14.27 -6.79 -14.59
N LEU A 60 -14.75 -6.05 -13.59
CA LEU A 60 -15.40 -4.78 -13.81
C LEU A 60 -14.38 -3.78 -14.35
N LYS A 61 -14.67 -3.20 -15.49
CA LYS A 61 -13.90 -2.12 -16.11
C LYS A 61 -14.80 -0.93 -16.41
N THR A 62 -14.30 0.26 -16.11
CA THR A 62 -15.04 1.50 -16.39
C THR A 62 -14.21 2.41 -17.29
N PRO A 63 -14.81 3.00 -18.33
CA PRO A 63 -14.11 3.95 -19.20
C PRO A 63 -13.92 5.32 -18.54
N ALA A 64 -14.61 5.57 -17.43
CA ALA A 64 -14.72 6.85 -16.76
C ALA A 64 -14.76 6.68 -15.24
N LEU A 65 -14.66 7.78 -14.48
CA LEU A 65 -14.88 7.76 -13.06
C LEU A 65 -16.35 7.43 -12.76
N LEU A 66 -16.57 6.32 -12.08
CA LEU A 66 -17.89 5.81 -11.73
C LEU A 66 -18.06 5.76 -10.21
N GLN A 67 -19.17 6.27 -9.70
CA GLN A 67 -19.58 5.99 -8.34
C GLN A 67 -20.53 4.78 -8.33
N ILE A 68 -20.25 3.78 -7.50
CA ILE A 68 -21.13 2.64 -7.24
C ILE A 68 -21.68 2.77 -5.83
N SER A 69 -22.99 2.85 -5.71
CA SER A 69 -23.67 3.02 -4.43
C SER A 69 -24.71 1.93 -4.22
N GLY A 70 -24.75 1.39 -3.01
CA GLY A 70 -25.80 0.50 -2.58
C GLY A 70 -26.94 1.24 -1.86
N ASP A 71 -27.94 0.49 -1.46
CA ASP A 71 -29.07 0.95 -0.62
C ASP A 71 -28.83 0.67 0.89
N GLY A 72 -27.57 0.42 1.27
CA GLY A 72 -27.17 0.01 2.62
C GLY A 72 -27.45 -1.46 2.94
N LYS A 73 -28.01 -2.23 1.99
CA LYS A 73 -28.20 -3.69 2.05
C LYS A 73 -27.69 -4.40 0.81
N ALA A 74 -27.23 -3.63 -0.16
CA ALA A 74 -26.67 -4.18 -1.38
C ALA A 74 -25.31 -4.81 -1.11
N ALA A 75 -25.06 -5.96 -1.71
CA ALA A 75 -23.78 -6.64 -1.66
C ALA A 75 -23.28 -7.01 -3.05
N ILE A 76 -21.96 -6.93 -3.25
CA ILE A 76 -21.30 -7.52 -4.41
C ILE A 76 -20.30 -8.56 -3.91
N ARG A 77 -20.47 -9.80 -4.36
CA ARG A 77 -19.60 -10.92 -3.99
C ARG A 77 -18.52 -11.16 -5.05
N GLN A 78 -17.31 -11.47 -4.60
CA GLN A 78 -16.17 -11.88 -5.44
C GLN A 78 -15.83 -10.85 -6.53
N LEU A 79 -15.98 -9.55 -6.21
CA LEU A 79 -15.74 -8.48 -7.17
C LEU A 79 -14.26 -8.42 -7.58
N ARG A 80 -14.03 -8.35 -8.88
CA ARG A 80 -12.74 -7.98 -9.47
C ARG A 80 -12.89 -6.69 -10.26
N VAL A 81 -11.96 -5.78 -10.04
CA VAL A 81 -11.86 -4.51 -10.78
C VAL A 81 -10.49 -4.45 -11.45
N SER A 82 -10.43 -3.96 -12.67
CA SER A 82 -9.16 -3.80 -13.39
C SER A 82 -9.17 -2.50 -14.19
N ASP A 83 -8.05 -1.79 -14.15
CA ASP A 83 -7.82 -0.59 -14.97
C ASP A 83 -8.98 0.42 -14.91
N SER A 84 -9.40 0.79 -13.72
CA SER A 84 -10.64 1.53 -13.50
C SER A 84 -10.52 2.60 -12.41
N SER A 85 -11.39 3.61 -12.48
CA SER A 85 -11.56 4.62 -11.46
C SER A 85 -12.96 4.53 -10.86
N ILE A 86 -13.07 4.05 -9.61
CA ILE A 86 -14.36 3.76 -8.97
C ILE A 86 -14.38 4.27 -7.53
N VAL A 87 -15.48 4.90 -7.17
CA VAL A 87 -15.83 5.25 -5.79
C VAL A 87 -16.97 4.34 -5.33
N PHE A 88 -16.78 3.62 -4.24
CA PHE A 88 -17.82 2.81 -3.61
C PHE A 88 -18.40 3.52 -2.38
N SER A 89 -19.70 3.41 -2.16
CA SER A 89 -20.39 3.93 -0.96
C SER A 89 -21.60 3.06 -0.58
N ASP A 90 -21.87 2.95 0.72
CA ASP A 90 -23.03 2.27 1.29
C ASP A 90 -23.30 0.86 0.73
N ILE A 91 -22.24 0.08 0.56
CA ILE A 91 -22.28 -1.26 -0.05
C ILE A 91 -21.37 -2.25 0.65
N GLU A 92 -21.76 -3.53 0.65
CA GLU A 92 -20.93 -4.64 1.12
C GLU A 92 -20.16 -5.28 -0.06
N LEU A 93 -18.84 -5.45 0.08
CA LEU A 93 -17.97 -6.16 -0.85
C LEU A 93 -17.53 -7.48 -0.19
N LEU A 94 -18.19 -8.57 -0.54
CA LEU A 94 -18.08 -9.85 0.16
C LEU A 94 -17.29 -10.89 -0.62
N ASP A 95 -16.79 -11.89 0.09
CA ASP A 95 -16.09 -13.06 -0.44
C ASP A 95 -14.77 -12.77 -1.15
N SER A 96 -14.20 -11.61 -0.99
CA SER A 96 -12.96 -11.05 -1.54
C SER A 96 -13.22 -9.93 -2.57
N PHE A 97 -12.50 -8.84 -2.40
CA PHE A 97 -12.44 -7.74 -3.35
C PHE A 97 -11.03 -7.65 -3.96
N VAL A 98 -10.92 -7.82 -5.29
CA VAL A 98 -9.64 -7.85 -6.00
C VAL A 98 -9.53 -6.66 -6.95
N ILE A 99 -8.42 -5.95 -6.87
CA ILE A 99 -8.10 -4.79 -7.70
C ILE A 99 -6.79 -5.08 -8.41
N ASP A 100 -6.81 -5.03 -9.74
CA ASP A 100 -5.65 -5.28 -10.58
C ASP A 100 -5.34 -4.07 -11.49
N GLY A 101 -4.14 -4.01 -12.03
CA GLY A 101 -3.73 -3.05 -13.06
C GLY A 101 -3.58 -1.62 -12.53
N VAL A 102 -3.84 -0.63 -13.39
CA VAL A 102 -3.79 0.80 -13.03
C VAL A 102 -5.19 1.23 -12.60
N SER A 103 -5.41 1.27 -11.28
CA SER A 103 -6.74 1.50 -10.74
C SER A 103 -6.74 2.59 -9.66
N ASN A 104 -7.81 3.41 -9.67
CA ASN A 104 -8.04 4.42 -8.66
C ASN A 104 -9.34 4.06 -7.92
N ILE A 105 -9.19 3.55 -6.72
CA ILE A 105 -10.30 3.04 -5.92
C ILE A 105 -10.43 3.85 -4.65
N GLU A 106 -11.64 4.28 -4.38
CA GLU A 106 -12.01 4.97 -3.15
C GLU A 106 -13.18 4.25 -2.49
N LEU A 107 -12.99 3.84 -1.24
CA LEU A 107 -14.04 3.28 -0.39
C LEU A 107 -14.48 4.36 0.58
N ARG A 108 -15.72 4.78 0.45
CA ARG A 108 -16.34 5.82 1.29
C ARG A 108 -17.29 5.22 2.31
N LYS A 109 -17.89 6.08 3.09
CA LYS A 109 -18.84 5.78 4.13
C LYS A 109 -19.73 4.56 3.84
N GLY A 110 -19.86 3.68 4.83
CA GLY A 110 -20.75 2.53 4.78
C GLY A 110 -20.26 1.36 3.92
N VAL A 111 -18.98 1.39 3.47
CA VAL A 111 -18.42 0.25 2.75
C VAL A 111 -17.82 -0.75 3.73
N HIS A 112 -18.30 -2.00 3.64
CA HIS A 112 -17.75 -3.14 4.35
C HIS A 112 -17.12 -4.11 3.37
N VAL A 113 -15.86 -4.47 3.59
CA VAL A 113 -15.15 -5.47 2.79
C VAL A 113 -14.86 -6.68 3.65
N GLU A 114 -15.31 -7.87 3.23
CA GLU A 114 -15.10 -9.11 3.97
C GLU A 114 -14.62 -10.22 3.04
N GLY A 115 -13.52 -10.88 3.41
CA GLY A 115 -13.01 -12.06 2.73
C GLY A 115 -13.79 -13.33 3.12
N ALA A 116 -13.96 -14.24 2.18
CA ALA A 116 -14.40 -15.61 2.50
C ALA A 116 -13.29 -16.40 3.20
N GLY A 117 -13.61 -17.55 3.76
CA GLY A 117 -12.64 -18.40 4.42
C GLY A 117 -11.35 -18.60 3.63
N GLY A 118 -10.20 -18.27 4.21
CA GLY A 118 -8.88 -18.37 3.59
C GLY A 118 -8.56 -17.30 2.53
N LYS A 119 -9.45 -16.33 2.28
CA LYS A 119 -9.20 -15.24 1.31
C LYS A 119 -9.05 -13.91 2.02
N SER A 120 -8.16 -13.05 1.50
CA SER A 120 -8.04 -11.67 1.95
C SER A 120 -9.34 -10.90 1.71
N GLY A 121 -9.65 -9.94 2.58
CA GLY A 121 -10.76 -9.03 2.37
C GLY A 121 -10.57 -8.24 1.08
N LEU A 122 -9.46 -7.53 0.99
CA LEU A 122 -9.08 -6.75 -0.18
C LEU A 122 -7.69 -7.19 -0.67
N THR A 123 -7.55 -7.37 -1.98
CA THR A 123 -6.28 -7.59 -2.65
C THR A 123 -6.06 -6.51 -3.68
N PHE A 124 -4.97 -5.74 -3.58
CA PHE A 124 -4.56 -4.74 -4.57
C PHE A 124 -3.26 -5.16 -5.23
N SER A 125 -3.25 -5.27 -6.55
CA SER A 125 -2.07 -5.70 -7.32
C SER A 125 -1.88 -4.81 -8.55
N GLY A 126 -1.07 -3.77 -8.41
CA GLY A 126 -0.91 -2.81 -9.51
C GLY A 126 -0.34 -1.47 -9.07
N SER A 127 -0.84 -0.40 -9.69
CA SER A 127 -0.50 1.00 -9.41
C SER A 127 -1.76 1.88 -9.41
N GLY A 128 -1.61 3.17 -9.11
CA GLY A 128 -2.71 4.11 -9.01
C GLY A 128 -3.02 4.54 -7.58
N THR A 129 -4.29 4.52 -7.19
CA THR A 129 -4.72 5.07 -5.89
C THR A 129 -5.64 4.11 -5.16
N LEU A 130 -5.42 3.93 -3.85
CA LEU A 130 -6.34 3.23 -2.95
C LEU A 130 -6.62 4.13 -1.74
N LEU A 131 -7.84 4.63 -1.62
CA LEU A 131 -8.30 5.43 -0.49
C LEU A 131 -9.39 4.66 0.27
N ILE A 132 -9.26 4.54 1.58
CA ILE A 132 -10.23 3.88 2.44
C ILE A 132 -10.55 4.79 3.62
N ASP A 133 -11.75 5.37 3.60
CA ASP A 133 -12.22 6.30 4.62
C ASP A 133 -12.39 5.65 6.00
N SER A 134 -12.40 6.48 7.04
CA SER A 134 -12.50 6.07 8.45
C SER A 134 -13.78 5.29 8.80
N GLU A 135 -14.88 5.52 8.06
CA GLU A 135 -16.17 4.85 8.28
C GLU A 135 -16.29 3.50 7.54
N CYS A 136 -15.20 3.05 6.89
CA CYS A 136 -15.12 1.75 6.25
C CYS A 136 -14.56 0.68 7.18
N THR A 137 -14.77 -0.59 6.84
CA THR A 137 -14.11 -1.71 7.49
C THR A 137 -13.62 -2.71 6.46
N VAL A 138 -12.44 -3.29 6.71
CA VAL A 138 -11.89 -4.38 5.89
C VAL A 138 -11.50 -5.54 6.78
N THR A 139 -12.06 -6.71 6.53
CA THR A 139 -11.81 -7.92 7.33
C THR A 139 -11.41 -9.08 6.44
N GLY A 140 -10.35 -9.77 6.79
CA GLY A 140 -9.95 -11.02 6.13
C GLY A 140 -10.88 -12.18 6.51
N GLY A 141 -11.03 -13.14 5.61
CA GLY A 141 -11.69 -14.42 5.92
C GLY A 141 -10.90 -15.22 6.96
N SER A 142 -11.43 -16.34 7.42
CA SER A 142 -10.80 -17.15 8.47
C SER A 142 -9.34 -17.46 8.17
N GLY A 143 -8.44 -17.04 9.06
CA GLY A 143 -6.97 -17.18 8.92
C GLY A 143 -6.33 -16.33 7.82
N ALA A 144 -7.08 -15.46 7.14
CA ALA A 144 -6.60 -14.69 6.01
C ALA A 144 -6.34 -13.21 6.36
N THR A 145 -5.56 -12.55 5.53
CA THR A 145 -5.18 -11.14 5.66
C THR A 145 -6.36 -10.20 5.39
N GLY A 146 -6.45 -9.09 6.12
CA GLY A 146 -7.42 -8.04 5.83
C GLY A 146 -7.17 -7.41 4.48
N ILE A 147 -5.99 -6.80 4.29
CA ILE A 147 -5.56 -6.21 3.02
C ILE A 147 -4.22 -6.80 2.58
N THR A 148 -4.17 -7.32 1.36
CA THR A 148 -2.91 -7.69 0.69
C THR A 148 -2.63 -6.70 -0.42
N LEU A 149 -1.43 -6.11 -0.43
CA LEU A 149 -1.00 -5.12 -1.41
C LEU A 149 0.30 -5.54 -2.07
N THR A 150 0.33 -5.47 -3.41
CA THR A 150 1.52 -5.69 -4.23
C THR A 150 1.65 -4.57 -5.25
N HIS A 151 2.64 -3.72 -5.10
CA HIS A 151 2.94 -2.66 -6.07
C HIS A 151 3.65 -3.24 -7.30
N ARG A 152 3.14 -2.95 -8.48
CA ARG A 152 3.68 -3.45 -9.75
C ARG A 152 4.10 -2.32 -10.71
N GLY A 153 4.91 -1.41 -10.20
CA GLY A 153 5.44 -0.30 -10.97
C GLY A 153 4.43 0.84 -11.20
N GLY A 154 4.95 1.99 -11.65
CA GLY A 154 4.15 3.22 -11.75
C GLY A 154 3.99 3.90 -10.38
N ASP A 155 3.19 4.95 -10.34
CA ASP A 155 2.89 5.64 -9.08
C ASP A 155 1.82 4.87 -8.30
N LEU A 156 2.05 4.68 -7.00
CA LEU A 156 1.06 4.11 -6.08
C LEU A 156 0.87 5.03 -4.88
N TYR A 157 -0.36 5.43 -4.63
CA TYR A 157 -0.75 6.17 -3.44
C TYR A 157 -1.82 5.41 -2.65
N VAL A 158 -1.52 5.09 -1.40
CA VAL A 158 -2.42 4.38 -0.49
C VAL A 158 -2.69 5.24 0.74
N SER A 159 -3.95 5.48 1.07
CA SER A 159 -4.37 6.10 2.33
C SER A 159 -5.44 5.26 3.00
N ILE A 160 -5.17 4.81 4.22
CA ILE A 160 -6.09 3.98 5.00
C ILE A 160 -6.36 4.66 6.35
N GLU A 161 -7.59 5.13 6.50
CA GLU A 161 -8.10 5.74 7.74
C GLU A 161 -9.03 4.79 8.51
N SER A 162 -9.39 3.69 7.90
CA SER A 162 -10.37 2.71 8.36
C SER A 162 -9.83 1.72 9.38
N SER A 163 -10.72 0.87 9.88
CA SER A 163 -10.38 -0.34 10.62
C SER A 163 -10.11 -1.51 9.68
N VAL A 164 -8.89 -2.05 9.74
CA VAL A 164 -8.46 -3.22 8.98
C VAL A 164 -8.13 -4.36 9.92
N ARG A 165 -8.71 -5.55 9.69
CA ARG A 165 -8.51 -6.71 10.55
C ARG A 165 -8.21 -7.97 9.76
N GLY A 166 -7.24 -8.74 10.21
CA GLY A 166 -7.04 -10.12 9.76
C GLY A 166 -8.12 -11.06 10.30
N GLY A 167 -8.43 -12.10 9.57
CA GLY A 167 -9.41 -13.11 9.98
C GLY A 167 -8.90 -14.00 11.13
N GLY A 168 -9.80 -14.38 12.03
CA GLY A 168 -9.50 -15.32 13.12
C GLY A 168 -9.46 -16.76 12.63
N GLY A 169 -8.86 -17.67 13.43
CA GLY A 169 -8.79 -19.10 13.09
C GLY A 169 -7.86 -19.88 14.00
N GLN A 170 -7.29 -20.98 13.52
CA GLN A 170 -6.21 -21.66 14.22
C GLN A 170 -4.97 -20.76 14.26
N ASN A 171 -4.61 -20.22 13.11
CA ASN A 171 -3.66 -19.12 12.97
C ASN A 171 -4.43 -17.89 12.54
N GLY A 172 -4.26 -16.78 13.23
CA GLY A 172 -4.84 -15.50 12.84
C GLY A 172 -4.18 -14.96 11.58
N GLY A 173 -4.98 -14.36 10.67
CA GLY A 173 -4.46 -13.67 9.50
C GLY A 173 -3.84 -12.32 9.85
N SER A 174 -2.97 -11.80 9.02
CA SER A 174 -2.42 -10.44 9.19
C SER A 174 -3.50 -9.37 9.00
N GLY A 175 -3.39 -8.24 9.70
CA GLY A 175 -4.27 -7.10 9.41
C GLY A 175 -4.01 -6.60 7.99
N MET A 176 -2.76 -6.23 7.71
CA MET A 176 -2.34 -5.82 6.38
C MET A 176 -0.99 -6.44 6.03
N GLU A 177 -0.83 -6.80 4.77
CA GLU A 177 0.42 -7.30 4.22
C GLU A 177 0.75 -6.58 2.92
N VAL A 178 1.93 -5.98 2.87
CA VAL A 178 2.51 -5.38 1.67
C VAL A 178 3.65 -6.26 1.22
N THR A 179 3.48 -6.95 0.11
CA THR A 179 4.49 -7.90 -0.39
C THR A 179 5.59 -7.23 -1.20
N SER A 180 5.31 -6.06 -1.76
CA SER A 180 6.32 -5.18 -2.33
C SER A 180 5.80 -3.74 -2.39
N LEU A 181 6.68 -2.77 -2.17
CA LEU A 181 6.42 -1.36 -2.40
C LEU A 181 7.67 -0.75 -3.04
N GLY A 182 7.59 -0.53 -4.33
CA GLY A 182 8.71 -0.05 -5.14
C GLY A 182 8.79 1.46 -5.26
N GLU A 183 9.56 1.91 -6.24
CA GLU A 183 9.76 3.31 -6.56
C GLU A 183 8.43 4.07 -6.72
N TYR A 184 8.33 5.25 -6.10
CA TYR A 184 7.13 6.11 -6.06
C TYR A 184 5.91 5.50 -5.35
N GLY A 185 6.11 4.44 -4.56
CA GLY A 185 5.07 3.95 -3.67
C GLY A 185 4.96 4.81 -2.41
N THR A 186 3.79 5.38 -2.16
CA THR A 186 3.50 6.17 -0.96
C THR A 186 2.33 5.56 -0.19
N MET A 187 2.51 5.35 1.11
CA MET A 187 1.49 4.78 1.97
C MET A 187 1.31 5.61 3.24
N MET A 188 0.08 5.95 3.56
CA MET A 188 -0.33 6.64 4.78
C MET A 188 -1.37 5.81 5.53
N LEU A 189 -1.05 5.39 6.74
CA LEU A 189 -1.89 4.54 7.59
C LEU A 189 -2.21 5.30 8.88
N SER A 190 -3.41 5.85 8.97
CA SER A 190 -3.90 6.59 10.15
C SER A 190 -5.01 5.84 10.90
N GLY A 191 -5.56 4.80 10.31
CA GLY A 191 -6.59 3.96 10.89
C GLY A 191 -6.06 2.95 11.92
N SER A 192 -6.90 1.97 12.25
CA SER A 192 -6.57 0.87 13.16
C SER A 192 -6.31 -0.41 12.37
N ILE A 193 -5.10 -0.95 12.44
CA ILE A 193 -4.72 -2.19 11.76
C ILE A 193 -4.47 -3.27 12.80
N ARG A 194 -5.18 -4.40 12.70
CA ARG A 194 -5.08 -5.47 13.68
C ARG A 194 -4.97 -6.85 13.04
N GLY A 195 -4.04 -7.65 13.52
CA GLY A 195 -3.98 -9.08 13.21
C GLY A 195 -5.19 -9.85 13.77
N GLY A 196 -5.56 -10.92 13.10
CA GLY A 196 -6.61 -11.81 13.53
C GLY A 196 -6.22 -12.59 14.79
N ASP A 197 -7.19 -12.89 15.63
CA ASP A 197 -6.96 -13.73 16.80
C ASP A 197 -6.89 -15.22 16.36
N GLY A 198 -5.90 -15.96 16.83
CA GLY A 198 -5.72 -17.38 16.57
C GLY A 198 -5.78 -18.21 17.85
N THR A 199 -6.05 -19.53 17.74
CA THR A 199 -5.92 -20.41 18.89
C THR A 199 -4.47 -20.80 19.15
N THR A 200 -3.65 -20.90 18.09
CA THR A 200 -2.22 -21.22 18.18
C THR A 200 -1.37 -19.97 17.98
N LEU A 201 -1.51 -19.29 16.85
CA LEU A 201 -0.73 -18.09 16.52
C LEU A 201 -1.67 -16.91 16.30
N GLY A 202 -1.42 -15.79 16.96
CA GLY A 202 -2.02 -14.52 16.59
C GLY A 202 -1.45 -14.01 15.27
N GLY A 203 -2.26 -13.37 14.42
CA GLY A 203 -1.80 -12.75 13.19
C GLY A 203 -1.01 -11.48 13.45
N SER A 204 -0.12 -11.10 12.56
CA SER A 204 0.56 -9.80 12.62
C SER A 204 -0.40 -8.65 12.36
N GLY A 205 -0.15 -7.46 12.93
CA GLY A 205 -0.89 -6.27 12.58
C GLY A 205 -0.56 -5.84 11.15
N LEU A 206 0.68 -5.44 10.92
CA LEU A 206 1.17 -4.93 9.64
C LEU A 206 2.49 -5.61 9.26
N ASN A 207 2.54 -6.17 8.07
CA ASN A 207 3.77 -6.71 7.48
C ASN A 207 4.14 -5.90 6.24
N LEU A 208 5.36 -5.39 6.19
CA LEU A 208 5.92 -4.69 5.06
C LEU A 208 7.16 -5.45 4.58
N PHE A 209 7.09 -6.01 3.37
CA PHE A 209 8.15 -6.77 2.74
C PHE A 209 8.65 -6.04 1.48
N ASP A 210 9.92 -6.20 1.17
CA ASP A 210 10.56 -5.73 -0.08
C ASP A 210 10.22 -4.27 -0.44
N LEU A 211 10.50 -3.37 0.51
CA LEU A 211 10.39 -1.94 0.24
C LEU A 211 11.67 -1.46 -0.46
N SER A 212 11.52 -0.74 -1.57
CA SER A 212 12.66 -0.34 -2.41
C SER A 212 12.44 1.00 -3.11
N GLY A 213 13.49 1.51 -3.70
CA GLY A 213 13.46 2.80 -4.40
C GLY A 213 13.15 3.94 -3.44
N ASN A 214 12.35 4.92 -3.86
CA ASN A 214 11.96 6.04 -3.02
C ASN A 214 10.61 5.78 -2.30
N ALA A 215 10.38 4.54 -1.85
CA ALA A 215 9.15 4.19 -1.14
C ALA A 215 9.04 4.98 0.18
N PHE A 216 7.84 5.49 0.43
CA PHE A 216 7.53 6.29 1.61
C PHE A 216 6.33 5.72 2.36
N VAL A 217 6.52 5.38 3.63
CA VAL A 217 5.45 4.83 4.49
C VAL A 217 5.34 5.66 5.75
N THR A 218 4.12 6.06 6.10
CA THR A 218 3.81 6.68 7.38
C THR A 218 2.73 5.89 8.11
N VAL A 219 3.02 5.49 9.35
CA VAL A 219 2.08 4.84 10.26
C VAL A 219 1.79 5.81 11.41
N ALA A 220 0.65 6.46 11.35
CA ALA A 220 0.18 7.41 12.36
C ALA A 220 -0.95 6.82 13.25
N GLY A 221 -1.57 5.74 12.78
CA GLY A 221 -2.64 5.05 13.49
C GLY A 221 -2.15 4.01 14.51
N SER A 222 -3.06 3.14 14.93
CA SER A 222 -2.77 2.05 15.85
C SER A 222 -2.56 0.74 15.11
N VAL A 223 -1.45 0.05 15.35
CA VAL A 223 -1.17 -1.28 14.79
C VAL A 223 -1.02 -2.30 15.91
N ARG A 224 -1.74 -3.43 15.83
CA ARG A 224 -1.73 -4.43 16.88
C ARG A 224 -1.70 -5.85 16.32
N GLY A 225 -0.83 -6.69 16.89
CA GLY A 225 -0.87 -8.14 16.68
C GLY A 225 -2.13 -8.80 17.26
N GLY A 226 -2.54 -9.92 16.68
CA GLY A 226 -3.64 -10.75 17.16
C GLY A 226 -3.25 -11.55 18.41
N ARG A 227 -4.24 -12.09 19.12
CA ARG A 227 -4.04 -12.97 20.27
C ARG A 227 -3.85 -14.40 19.83
N GLY A 228 -3.15 -15.23 20.65
CA GLY A 228 -2.97 -16.66 20.42
C GLY A 228 -2.33 -17.37 21.60
N ALA A 229 -1.89 -18.62 21.45
CA ALA A 229 -0.92 -19.20 22.39
C ALA A 229 0.40 -18.41 22.28
N ILE A 230 0.78 -18.09 21.06
CA ILE A 230 1.83 -17.12 20.73
C ILE A 230 1.15 -15.88 20.15
N GLY A 231 1.37 -14.71 20.76
CA GLY A 231 0.84 -13.46 20.30
C GLY A 231 1.44 -13.05 18.94
N GLY A 232 0.65 -12.43 18.07
CA GLY A 232 1.13 -11.93 16.79
C GLY A 232 1.99 -10.69 16.93
N THR A 233 2.89 -10.44 16.00
CA THR A 233 3.69 -9.22 15.94
C THR A 233 2.82 -8.00 15.64
N GLY A 234 3.11 -6.84 16.24
CA GLY A 234 2.47 -5.59 15.87
C GLY A 234 2.79 -5.22 14.43
N MET A 235 4.07 -4.94 14.17
CA MET A 235 4.56 -4.55 12.84
C MET A 235 5.86 -5.27 12.49
N GLN A 236 5.99 -5.69 11.24
CA GLN A 236 7.24 -6.22 10.70
C GLN A 236 7.70 -5.39 9.50
N LEU A 237 8.99 -5.07 9.49
CA LEU A 237 9.68 -4.44 8.37
C LEU A 237 10.78 -5.41 7.92
N VAL A 238 10.68 -5.89 6.70
CA VAL A 238 11.61 -6.90 6.15
C VAL A 238 12.12 -6.46 4.78
N SER A 239 13.42 -6.54 4.57
CA SER A 239 14.07 -6.18 3.30
C SER A 239 13.82 -4.72 2.88
N LEU A 240 14.38 -3.79 3.68
CA LEU A 240 14.39 -2.37 3.31
C LEU A 240 15.64 -2.08 2.47
N ALA A 241 15.44 -1.67 1.22
CA ALA A 241 16.51 -1.28 0.31
C ALA A 241 16.77 0.23 0.31
N ASP A 242 17.60 0.71 -0.62
CA ASP A 242 18.02 2.11 -0.70
C ASP A 242 16.87 3.11 -0.79
N ASN A 243 17.02 4.23 -0.09
CA ASN A 243 16.13 5.40 -0.11
C ASN A 243 14.69 5.15 0.39
N VAL A 244 14.46 4.06 1.13
CA VAL A 244 13.17 3.82 1.78
C VAL A 244 13.07 4.67 3.04
N SER A 245 11.91 5.30 3.25
CA SER A 245 11.61 6.05 4.45
C SER A 245 10.33 5.53 5.12
N VAL A 246 10.45 5.07 6.36
CA VAL A 246 9.32 4.62 7.19
C VAL A 246 9.23 5.49 8.43
N GLY A 247 8.12 6.20 8.59
CA GLY A 247 7.80 6.96 9.79
C GLY A 247 6.73 6.26 10.64
N VAL A 248 7.03 5.95 11.89
CA VAL A 248 6.09 5.37 12.85
C VAL A 248 5.81 6.41 13.92
N ASN A 249 4.64 7.04 13.84
CA ASN A 249 4.18 8.09 14.76
C ASN A 249 3.01 7.62 15.63
N GLY A 250 2.53 6.41 15.41
CA GLY A 250 1.39 5.81 16.11
C GLY A 250 1.79 4.81 17.19
N ASP A 251 0.78 4.11 17.68
CA ASP A 251 0.94 3.08 18.72
C ASP A 251 1.08 1.70 18.09
N ILE A 252 2.21 1.05 18.28
CA ILE A 252 2.44 -0.31 17.80
C ILE A 252 2.46 -1.26 19.00
N ARG A 253 1.64 -2.31 18.97
CA ARG A 253 1.56 -3.30 20.04
C ARG A 253 1.65 -4.72 19.54
N GLY A 254 2.44 -5.52 20.18
CA GLY A 254 2.41 -6.97 20.03
C GLY A 254 1.07 -7.56 20.52
N GLY A 255 0.69 -8.70 19.99
CA GLY A 255 -0.47 -9.46 20.45
C GLY A 255 -0.20 -10.15 21.78
N SER A 256 -1.21 -10.30 22.62
CA SER A 256 -1.08 -11.05 23.86
C SER A 256 -1.07 -12.56 23.56
N GLY A 257 -0.23 -13.32 24.26
CA GLY A 257 -0.15 -14.76 24.19
C GLY A 257 -0.47 -15.45 25.51
N THR A 258 -0.77 -16.74 25.50
CA THR A 258 -0.79 -17.54 26.73
C THR A 258 0.61 -18.03 27.07
N GLU A 259 1.44 -18.31 26.10
CA GLU A 259 2.81 -18.80 26.26
C GLU A 259 3.82 -17.65 25.99
N TYR A 260 3.68 -16.96 24.86
CA TYR A 260 4.57 -15.89 24.46
C TYR A 260 3.80 -14.69 23.96
N GLY A 261 4.16 -13.49 24.42
CA GLY A 261 3.69 -12.24 23.84
C GLY A 261 4.36 -11.98 22.48
N GLY A 262 3.64 -11.33 21.56
CA GLY A 262 4.20 -10.91 20.29
C GLY A 262 5.07 -9.65 20.43
N SER A 263 6.09 -9.49 19.61
CA SER A 263 6.88 -8.25 19.55
C SER A 263 6.05 -7.09 18.99
N ALA A 264 6.32 -5.85 19.44
CA ALA A 264 5.65 -4.70 18.83
C ALA A 264 6.20 -4.43 17.45
N LEU A 265 7.50 -4.21 17.30
CA LEU A 265 8.14 -3.97 16.01
C LEU A 265 9.32 -4.93 15.80
N ILE A 266 9.36 -5.55 14.63
CA ILE A 266 10.51 -6.34 14.16
C ILE A 266 11.07 -5.65 12.93
N LEU A 267 12.38 -5.35 12.94
CA LEU A 267 13.12 -4.81 11.80
C LEU A 267 14.17 -5.84 11.36
N MET A 268 14.12 -6.25 10.10
CA MET A 268 15.04 -7.21 9.51
C MET A 268 15.60 -6.71 8.19
N ASP A 269 16.86 -6.99 7.93
CA ASP A 269 17.52 -6.79 6.63
C ASP A 269 17.37 -5.37 6.06
N ALA A 270 17.54 -4.36 6.90
CA ALA A 270 17.62 -2.97 6.45
C ALA A 270 19.00 -2.69 5.83
N SER A 271 19.02 -2.03 4.68
CA SER A 271 20.24 -1.75 3.93
C SER A 271 20.24 -0.36 3.26
N GLY A 272 21.40 0.04 2.80
CA GLY A 272 21.60 1.27 2.03
C GLY A 272 21.25 2.54 2.81
N ALA A 273 20.55 3.48 2.19
CA ALA A 273 20.12 4.75 2.77
C ALA A 273 18.68 4.71 3.32
N SER A 274 18.21 3.53 3.74
CA SER A 274 16.89 3.40 4.36
C SER A 274 16.85 4.07 5.75
N ASN A 275 15.68 4.63 6.10
CA ASN A 275 15.46 5.27 7.39
C ASN A 275 14.14 4.81 8.02
N VAL A 276 14.19 4.39 9.27
CA VAL A 276 13.02 4.05 10.07
C VAL A 276 12.98 5.00 11.27
N ASN A 277 12.07 5.95 11.24
CA ASN A 277 11.91 6.96 12.30
C ASN A 277 10.78 6.54 13.24
N LEU A 278 11.12 6.29 14.51
CA LEU A 278 10.20 5.84 15.54
C LEU A 278 9.87 6.99 16.48
N ASN A 279 8.62 7.45 16.49
CA ASN A 279 8.14 8.59 17.27
C ASN A 279 6.73 8.32 17.80
N GLY A 280 6.55 7.23 18.49
CA GLY A 280 5.25 6.79 19.03
C GLY A 280 5.43 5.90 20.24
N SER A 281 4.58 4.89 20.42
CA SER A 281 4.76 3.87 21.44
C SER A 281 4.93 2.47 20.82
N LEU A 282 5.92 1.73 21.31
CA LEU A 282 6.16 0.35 20.97
C LEU A 282 5.98 -0.49 22.24
N ILE A 283 4.96 -1.32 22.29
CA ILE A 283 4.60 -2.11 23.46
C ILE A 283 4.57 -3.59 23.09
N GLY A 284 5.45 -4.38 23.67
CA GLY A 284 5.42 -5.84 23.54
C GLY A 284 4.10 -6.41 24.05
N GLY A 285 3.68 -7.54 23.51
CA GLY A 285 2.48 -8.24 23.98
C GLY A 285 2.70 -8.93 25.32
N ASP A 286 1.66 -9.03 26.13
CA ASP A 286 1.71 -9.73 27.41
C ASP A 286 1.68 -11.26 27.20
N ALA A 287 2.34 -12.00 28.11
CA ALA A 287 2.17 -13.43 28.29
C ALA A 287 1.34 -13.69 29.55
N SER A 288 0.32 -14.55 29.46
CA SER A 288 -0.56 -14.79 30.60
C SER A 288 -0.19 -16.02 31.44
N SER A 289 0.70 -16.89 30.97
CA SER A 289 1.20 -18.00 31.77
C SER A 289 2.28 -17.55 32.74
N GLN A 290 2.42 -18.21 33.89
CA GLN A 290 3.45 -17.88 34.88
C GLN A 290 4.89 -18.10 34.40
N VAL A 291 5.06 -18.88 33.34
CA VAL A 291 6.36 -19.16 32.72
C VAL A 291 6.48 -18.55 31.32
N GLY A 292 5.47 -17.76 30.91
CA GLY A 292 5.43 -17.12 29.62
C GLY A 292 6.34 -15.90 29.55
N GLU A 293 6.83 -15.61 28.37
CA GLU A 293 7.68 -14.46 28.12
C GLU A 293 6.88 -13.37 27.39
N PRO A 294 6.91 -12.11 27.87
CA PRO A 294 6.32 -11.00 27.14
C PRO A 294 7.09 -10.76 25.84
N GLY A 295 6.40 -10.18 24.86
CA GLY A 295 7.02 -9.76 23.61
C GLY A 295 7.91 -8.54 23.82
N GLN A 296 8.86 -8.35 22.92
CA GLN A 296 9.76 -7.19 22.92
C GLN A 296 9.09 -5.97 22.28
N SER A 297 9.43 -4.79 22.74
CA SER A 297 8.99 -3.53 22.10
C SER A 297 9.65 -3.35 20.73
N LEU A 298 10.95 -3.58 20.64
CA LEU A 298 11.72 -3.48 19.41
C LEU A 298 12.67 -4.68 19.29
N GLN A 299 12.56 -5.41 18.21
CA GLN A 299 13.49 -6.48 17.86
C GLN A 299 14.17 -6.14 16.52
N VAL A 300 15.49 -6.09 16.54
CA VAL A 300 16.29 -5.86 15.32
C VAL A 300 17.06 -7.12 15.01
N VAL A 301 16.94 -7.61 13.78
CA VAL A 301 17.57 -8.82 13.28
C VAL A 301 18.49 -8.46 12.12
N GLY A 302 19.73 -8.90 12.16
CA GLY A 302 20.76 -8.60 11.16
C GLY A 302 21.78 -7.56 11.64
N ASP A 303 22.95 -7.56 10.99
CA ASP A 303 24.12 -6.82 11.45
C ASP A 303 24.00 -5.28 11.31
N ASN A 304 23.16 -4.80 10.40
CA ASN A 304 23.04 -3.37 10.08
C ASN A 304 21.72 -2.73 10.50
N GLY A 305 20.76 -3.49 11.04
CA GLY A 305 19.41 -3.00 11.31
C GLY A 305 19.35 -1.79 12.27
N LEU A 306 20.18 -1.76 13.30
CA LEU A 306 20.23 -0.64 14.26
C LEU A 306 20.71 0.68 13.65
N ALA A 307 21.55 0.64 12.62
CA ALA A 307 22.03 1.85 11.95
C ALA A 307 20.93 2.58 11.19
N HIS A 308 19.83 1.90 10.89
CA HIS A 308 18.69 2.43 10.12
C HIS A 308 17.47 2.79 10.98
N ALA A 309 17.46 2.40 12.26
CA ALA A 309 16.38 2.69 13.19
C ALA A 309 16.71 3.93 14.03
N HIS A 310 15.99 5.01 13.79
CA HIS A 310 16.13 6.25 14.55
C HIS A 310 14.99 6.37 15.56
N VAL A 311 15.29 6.02 16.81
CA VAL A 311 14.32 6.17 17.92
C VAL A 311 14.38 7.61 18.42
N LEU A 312 13.35 8.40 18.12
CA LEU A 312 13.30 9.82 18.44
C LEU A 312 12.63 10.07 19.81
N ASN A 313 11.31 10.11 19.84
CA ASN A 313 10.52 10.27 21.07
C ASN A 313 9.61 9.06 21.20
N CYS A 314 10.16 7.93 21.62
CA CYS A 314 9.44 6.67 21.64
C CYS A 314 9.34 6.10 23.05
N LEU A 315 8.13 5.64 23.42
CA LEU A 315 7.91 4.83 24.60
C LEU A 315 8.12 3.36 24.22
N LEU A 316 9.10 2.71 24.83
CA LEU A 316 9.38 1.28 24.66
C LEU A 316 8.92 0.55 25.93
N GLN A 317 8.13 -0.49 25.79
CA GLN A 317 7.64 -1.29 26.90
C GLN A 317 7.73 -2.79 26.60
N ASP A 318 8.52 -3.50 27.42
CA ASP A 318 8.71 -4.94 27.38
C ASP A 318 8.13 -5.53 28.69
N GLY A 319 6.92 -6.07 28.63
CA GLY A 319 6.18 -6.50 29.83
C GLY A 319 6.02 -5.36 30.83
N GLU A 320 6.52 -5.54 32.08
CA GLU A 320 6.47 -4.52 33.14
C GLU A 320 7.57 -3.46 33.00
N ASN A 321 8.59 -3.69 32.18
CA ASN A 321 9.70 -2.75 32.01
C ASN A 321 9.32 -1.67 30.99
N THR A 322 9.43 -0.41 31.40
CA THR A 322 9.13 0.74 30.55
C THR A 322 10.38 1.60 30.38
N PHE A 323 10.74 1.87 29.13
CA PHE A 323 11.86 2.72 28.77
C PHE A 323 11.34 3.91 27.94
N ALA A 324 11.53 5.13 28.43
CA ALA A 324 11.33 6.32 27.61
C ALA A 324 12.66 6.67 26.94
N TYR A 325 12.71 6.60 25.63
CA TYR A 325 13.88 6.98 24.85
C TYR A 325 13.62 8.36 24.23
N ASN A 326 14.32 9.37 24.73
CA ASN A 326 14.39 10.68 24.11
C ASN A 326 15.82 10.85 23.59
N SER A 327 16.05 10.57 22.31
CA SER A 327 17.27 11.08 21.71
C SER A 327 17.07 12.58 21.49
N GLU A 328 17.65 13.43 22.35
CA GLU A 328 17.99 14.75 21.84
C GLU A 328 18.82 14.52 20.58
N PRO A 329 18.47 15.16 19.44
CA PRO A 329 19.34 15.08 18.28
C PRO A 329 20.72 15.55 18.79
N ASP A 330 21.72 14.69 18.66
CA ASP A 330 23.12 15.05 18.91
C ASP A 330 23.43 16.14 17.89
N ILE A 331 23.14 17.39 18.27
CA ILE A 331 23.55 18.57 17.54
C ILE A 331 25.04 18.69 17.83
N THR A 332 25.84 17.81 17.25
CA THR A 332 27.26 18.08 17.07
C THR A 332 27.27 19.42 16.32
N PRO A 333 27.73 20.50 16.99
CA PRO A 333 27.80 21.79 16.29
C PRO A 333 28.64 21.54 15.05
N LEU A 334 28.06 21.82 13.87
CA LEU A 334 28.83 21.81 12.65
C LEU A 334 30.12 22.55 12.98
N PRO A 335 31.31 22.00 12.62
CA PRO A 335 32.55 22.70 12.80
C PRO A 335 32.35 24.10 12.22
N GLU A 336 32.61 25.14 13.03
CA GLU A 336 32.59 26.50 12.57
C GLU A 336 33.44 26.54 11.31
N ILE A 337 32.79 26.74 10.17
CA ILE A 337 33.48 27.07 8.94
C ILE A 337 34.01 28.48 9.22
N THR A 338 35.23 28.56 9.75
CA THR A 338 36.04 29.77 9.71
C THR A 338 36.19 30.06 8.22
N SER A 339 35.31 30.91 7.74
CA SER A 339 35.44 31.51 6.40
C SER A 339 36.69 32.37 6.38
N SER A 340 37.82 31.79 6.04
CA SER A 340 38.89 32.55 5.43
C SER A 340 38.33 33.03 4.09
N ILE A 341 37.84 34.25 4.10
CA ILE A 341 37.56 35.00 2.88
C ILE A 341 38.93 35.28 2.25
N GLU A 342 39.43 34.34 1.45
CA GLU A 342 40.44 34.67 0.47
C GLU A 342 39.78 35.61 -0.54
N THR A 343 40.25 36.85 -0.56
CA THR A 343 39.89 37.87 -1.51
C THR A 343 40.19 37.33 -2.91
N LEU A 344 39.17 36.85 -3.61
CA LEU A 344 39.29 36.44 -5.00
C LEU A 344 39.61 37.72 -5.81
N GLU A 345 40.77 37.71 -6.48
CA GLU A 345 41.13 38.70 -7.50
C GLU A 345 40.02 38.74 -8.59
N PRO A 346 39.78 39.91 -9.21
CA PRO A 346 38.73 40.08 -10.20
C PRO A 346 39.01 39.21 -11.42
N ILE A 347 38.06 38.32 -11.71
CA ILE A 347 38.07 37.46 -12.88
C ILE A 347 38.04 38.33 -14.14
N HIS A 348 39.11 38.29 -14.92
CA HIS A 348 39.15 38.86 -16.26
C HIS A 348 38.07 38.19 -17.12
N THR A 349 37.14 39.01 -17.59
CA THR A 349 36.12 38.60 -18.57
C THR A 349 36.82 38.18 -19.87
N PRO A 350 36.67 36.93 -20.34
CA PRO A 350 37.18 36.57 -21.65
C PRO A 350 36.36 37.26 -22.76
N SER A 351 37.07 37.79 -23.74
CA SER A 351 36.54 38.38 -24.96
C SER A 351 35.64 37.39 -25.71
N PRO A 352 34.53 37.83 -26.31
CA PRO A 352 33.61 36.92 -27.00
C PRO A 352 34.28 36.25 -28.21
N THR A 353 34.26 34.90 -28.19
CA THR A 353 34.67 34.08 -29.30
C THR A 353 33.67 34.23 -30.46
N PRO A 354 34.11 34.42 -31.72
CA PRO A 354 33.23 34.52 -32.87
C PRO A 354 32.43 33.20 -33.07
N ALA A 355 31.18 33.35 -33.47
CA ALA A 355 30.24 32.25 -33.70
C ALA A 355 30.78 31.32 -34.80
N PRO A 356 30.64 29.99 -34.64
CA PRO A 356 30.96 29.04 -35.70
C PRO A 356 29.96 29.15 -36.85
N GLU A 357 30.52 29.16 -38.05
CA GLU A 357 29.84 29.15 -39.34
C GLU A 357 28.92 27.91 -39.46
N ALA A 358 27.71 28.10 -39.95
CA ALA A 358 26.69 27.06 -40.09
C ALA A 358 27.15 25.96 -41.05
N GLU A 359 27.38 24.75 -40.55
CA GLU A 359 27.56 23.56 -41.36
C GLU A 359 26.23 23.13 -41.99
N SER A 360 26.29 22.94 -43.31
CA SER A 360 25.18 22.48 -44.15
C SER A 360 24.66 21.10 -43.76
N THR A 361 23.36 21.00 -43.55
CA THR A 361 22.61 19.78 -43.29
C THR A 361 22.80 18.78 -44.45
N PRO A 362 23.20 17.53 -44.19
CA PRO A 362 23.24 16.51 -45.25
C PRO A 362 21.83 15.99 -45.55
N GLU A 363 21.61 15.81 -46.86
CA GLU A 363 20.39 15.30 -47.51
C GLU A 363 20.02 13.89 -47.01
N PRO A 364 18.73 13.59 -46.78
CA PRO A 364 18.32 12.29 -46.24
C PRO A 364 18.44 11.18 -47.32
N LYS A 365 19.13 10.09 -46.94
CA LYS A 365 19.32 8.89 -47.71
C LYS A 365 17.99 8.12 -47.83
N PRO A 366 17.64 7.57 -49.01
CA PRO A 366 16.39 6.87 -49.20
C PRO A 366 16.31 5.55 -48.41
N THR A 367 15.18 5.34 -47.75
CA THR A 367 14.83 4.15 -46.96
C THR A 367 14.65 2.94 -47.91
N PRO A 368 15.23 1.77 -47.64
CA PRO A 368 14.94 0.57 -48.42
C PRO A 368 13.52 0.04 -48.13
N SER A 369 12.82 -0.24 -49.22
CA SER A 369 11.52 -0.90 -49.24
C SER A 369 11.63 -2.32 -48.69
N ILE A 370 10.85 -2.62 -47.65
CA ILE A 370 10.70 -3.99 -47.10
C ILE A 370 9.67 -4.72 -47.97
N ALA A 371 10.14 -5.78 -48.62
CA ALA A 371 9.29 -6.70 -49.35
C ALA A 371 8.45 -7.54 -48.37
N THR A 372 7.15 -7.66 -48.66
CA THR A 372 6.22 -8.59 -48.04
C THR A 372 6.60 -10.02 -48.38
N PRO A 373 6.64 -10.97 -47.41
CA PRO A 373 6.69 -12.40 -47.74
C PRO A 373 5.30 -12.90 -48.10
N ASP A 374 5.31 -13.62 -49.19
CA ASP A 374 4.24 -14.32 -49.90
C ASP A 374 3.72 -15.53 -49.11
N GLU A 375 2.44 -15.83 -49.29
CA GLU A 375 1.75 -17.04 -48.86
C GLU A 375 2.33 -18.30 -49.54
N ALA A 376 2.65 -19.31 -48.76
CA ALA A 376 2.67 -20.74 -49.11
C ALA A 376 2.92 -21.52 -47.81
N GLU A 377 2.23 -22.48 -47.40
CA GLU A 377 1.60 -23.65 -47.90
C GLU A 377 0.80 -24.35 -46.81
N ARG A 378 -0.36 -24.76 -47.16
CA ARG A 378 -1.18 -25.79 -46.49
C ARG A 378 -0.48 -27.14 -46.62
N GLU A 379 -0.61 -27.95 -45.59
CA GLU A 379 -0.75 -29.44 -45.55
C GLU A 379 -0.17 -29.89 -44.19
N SER A 380 -0.75 -30.74 -43.40
CA SER A 380 -1.67 -31.85 -43.59
C SER A 380 -2.27 -32.24 -42.22
N ALA A 381 -3.47 -32.72 -42.28
CA ALA A 381 -4.19 -33.40 -41.22
C ALA A 381 -3.49 -34.72 -40.86
N GLU A 382 -3.42 -35.06 -39.56
CA GLU A 382 -3.43 -36.45 -39.11
C GLU A 382 -4.16 -36.63 -37.81
N ASP A 383 -5.18 -37.32 -37.95
CA ASP A 383 -6.16 -38.02 -37.14
C ASP A 383 -5.51 -38.92 -36.07
N VAL A 384 -5.82 -38.73 -34.76
CA VAL A 384 -5.66 -39.79 -33.77
C VAL A 384 -6.88 -39.80 -32.82
N GLN A 385 -7.68 -40.82 -33.00
CA GLN A 385 -8.81 -41.20 -32.16
C GLN A 385 -8.38 -41.72 -30.78
N PRO A 386 -9.27 -41.70 -29.77
CA PRO A 386 -9.03 -42.14 -28.42
C PRO A 386 -9.25 -43.64 -28.23
N SER A 387 -8.51 -44.28 -27.33
CA SER A 387 -8.82 -45.64 -26.82
C SER A 387 -8.88 -45.67 -25.32
N VAL A 388 -10.10 -46.04 -24.89
CA VAL A 388 -10.53 -46.73 -23.65
C VAL A 388 -10.15 -46.13 -22.30
#